data_ee9d3d2e4f49fdb425b4341a7f671d45
#
_entry.id   ee9d3d2e4f49fdb425b4341a7f671d45
#
_cell.length_a   1.000
_cell.length_b   1.000
_cell.length_c   1.000
_cell.angle_alpha   90.00
_cell.angle_beta   90.00
_cell.angle_gamma   90.00
#
_symmetry.space_group_name_H-M   'P 1'
#
loop_
_entity.id
_entity.type
_entity.pdbx_description
1 polymer ?
#
loop_
_entity_poly.entity_id
_entity_poly.type
_entity_poly.pdbx_seq_one_letter_code
_entity_poly.pdbx_strand_id
1 'polypeptide(L)'
;SLIKIKNRTYWEMQQIYRIAKRHIDKGTPLDFGGIISEFEELNRQQSFSGFLLSQAERLADMGRTRTSETYISALHSFIKFNSDEDIMLYEITAEVMEDYERYLKNRNLTMNSISFYMRTLRTVLNKAVKLHLVESSTPFQSVYTGIAQTVKRAIDIDSIKRIKEVDLGLYPHLAYARDIFLLSLSLRGMSFIDMAYLTYNNLRGGYLTYYRRKTGGRLDIRWELQMQSIIDKYPKDSRYLLPILTNGADDRQTYKKLS
;
A
#
# COMPACT_ATOMS: atom_id res chain seq x y z
N SER A 1 11.96 -25.93 -13.65
CA SER A 1 12.99 -26.89 -14.11
C SER A 1 12.98 -28.13 -13.22
N LEU A 2 13.43 -29.29 -13.71
CA LEU A 2 13.50 -30.55 -12.94
C LEU A 2 14.27 -30.42 -11.61
N ILE A 3 15.27 -29.54 -11.57
CA ILE A 3 16.06 -29.26 -10.36
C ILE A 3 15.19 -28.61 -9.28
N LYS A 4 14.34 -27.64 -9.64
CA LYS A 4 13.41 -27.00 -8.69
C LYS A 4 12.43 -28.03 -8.10
N ILE A 5 11.84 -28.88 -8.95
CA ILE A 5 10.91 -29.93 -8.52
C ILE A 5 11.63 -30.88 -7.54
N LYS A 6 12.82 -31.37 -7.90
CA LYS A 6 13.62 -32.24 -7.04
C LYS A 6 13.92 -31.61 -5.66
N ASN A 7 14.35 -30.36 -5.65
CA ASN A 7 14.68 -29.66 -4.41
C ASN A 7 13.43 -29.46 -3.52
N ARG A 8 12.31 -29.11 -4.13
CA ARG A 8 11.03 -28.94 -3.45
C ARG A 8 10.56 -30.27 -2.83
N THR A 9 10.52 -31.34 -3.62
CA THR A 9 10.12 -32.67 -3.13
C THR A 9 11.03 -33.14 -2.01
N TYR A 10 12.36 -32.94 -2.12
CA TYR A 10 13.30 -33.29 -1.07
C TYR A 10 13.02 -32.51 0.23
N TRP A 11 12.78 -31.21 0.12
CA TRP A 11 12.42 -30.38 1.28
C TRP A 11 11.11 -30.85 1.94
N GLU A 12 10.07 -31.12 1.15
CA GLU A 12 8.77 -31.61 1.63
C GLU A 12 8.92 -32.94 2.38
N MET A 13 9.67 -33.88 1.83
CA MET A 13 9.98 -35.16 2.50
C MET A 13 10.69 -34.95 3.83
N GLN A 14 11.68 -34.05 3.89
CA GLN A 14 12.39 -33.73 5.12
C GLN A 14 11.48 -33.13 6.20
N GLN A 15 10.54 -32.26 5.80
CA GLN A 15 9.59 -31.67 6.75
C GLN A 15 8.62 -32.73 7.32
N ILE A 16 8.04 -33.56 6.45
CA ILE A 16 7.15 -34.65 6.88
C ILE A 16 7.89 -35.59 7.84
N TYR A 17 9.13 -35.95 7.52
CA TYR A 17 9.96 -36.77 8.41
C TYR A 17 10.18 -36.10 9.78
N ARG A 18 10.50 -34.80 9.81
CA ARG A 18 10.70 -34.06 11.07
C ARG A 18 9.43 -34.00 11.91
N ILE A 19 8.28 -33.81 11.30
CA ILE A 19 6.96 -33.78 11.97
C ILE A 19 6.71 -35.16 12.58
N ALA A 20 6.82 -36.23 11.79
CA ALA A 20 6.58 -37.59 12.25
C ALA A 20 7.56 -37.99 13.40
N LYS A 21 8.83 -37.67 13.26
CA LYS A 21 9.84 -37.92 14.31
C LYS A 21 9.49 -37.20 15.61
N ARG A 22 9.04 -35.93 15.55
CA ARG A 22 8.64 -35.19 16.75
C ARG A 22 7.46 -35.84 17.48
N HIS A 23 6.49 -36.40 16.74
CA HIS A 23 5.38 -37.13 17.32
C HIS A 23 5.86 -38.42 18.00
N ILE A 24 6.77 -39.16 17.36
CA ILE A 24 7.39 -40.38 17.96
C ILE A 24 8.16 -40.03 19.23
N ASP A 25 9.01 -39.01 19.17
CA ASP A 25 9.86 -38.59 20.32
C ASP A 25 9.02 -38.13 21.53
N LYS A 26 7.82 -37.59 21.28
CA LYS A 26 6.85 -37.17 22.31
C LYS A 26 5.93 -38.30 22.78
N GLY A 27 6.01 -39.49 22.20
CA GLY A 27 5.13 -40.62 22.53
C GLY A 27 3.67 -40.39 22.13
N THR A 28 3.38 -39.44 21.22
CA THR A 28 2.04 -39.18 20.71
C THR A 28 1.71 -40.18 19.61
N PRO A 29 0.48 -40.70 19.53
CA PRO A 29 0.07 -41.58 18.43
C PRO A 29 0.30 -40.93 17.09
N LEU A 30 0.83 -41.67 16.11
CA LEU A 30 0.96 -41.23 14.74
C LEU A 30 -0.43 -41.16 14.08
N ASP A 31 -0.99 -39.99 14.05
CA ASP A 31 -2.18 -39.67 13.26
C ASP A 31 -1.76 -39.08 11.92
N PHE A 32 -2.00 -39.80 10.84
CA PHE A 32 -1.67 -39.35 9.49
C PHE A 32 -2.41 -38.05 9.11
N GLY A 33 -3.67 -37.90 9.53
CA GLY A 33 -4.43 -36.68 9.31
C GLY A 33 -3.80 -35.48 9.99
N GLY A 34 -3.38 -35.64 11.25
CA GLY A 34 -2.68 -34.62 12.01
C GLY A 34 -1.34 -34.23 11.40
N ILE A 35 -0.55 -35.24 10.95
CA ILE A 35 0.73 -34.97 10.26
C ILE A 35 0.53 -34.20 8.95
N ILE A 36 -0.45 -34.57 8.16
CA ILE A 36 -0.77 -33.88 6.90
C ILE A 36 -1.20 -32.43 7.19
N SER A 37 -2.10 -32.21 8.15
CA SER A 37 -2.55 -30.86 8.52
C SER A 37 -1.41 -29.97 9.02
N GLU A 38 -0.50 -30.53 9.84
CA GLU A 38 0.68 -29.82 10.33
C GLU A 38 1.65 -29.49 9.17
N PHE A 39 1.83 -30.42 8.24
CA PHE A 39 2.65 -30.19 7.05
C PHE A 39 2.04 -29.13 6.13
N GLU A 40 0.73 -29.17 5.89
CA GLU A 40 0.03 -28.17 5.06
C GLU A 40 0.14 -26.75 5.67
N GLU A 41 0.02 -26.65 6.99
CA GLU A 41 0.22 -25.38 7.69
C GLU A 41 1.66 -24.89 7.57
N LEU A 42 2.65 -25.79 7.78
CA LEU A 42 4.05 -25.46 7.60
C LEU A 42 4.35 -25.04 6.15
N ASN A 43 3.80 -25.75 5.17
CA ASN A 43 3.97 -25.43 3.75
C ASN A 43 3.38 -24.07 3.42
N ARG A 44 2.20 -23.74 3.97
CA ARG A 44 1.56 -22.42 3.81
C ARG A 44 2.42 -21.30 4.41
N GLN A 45 3.04 -21.54 5.57
CA GLN A 45 3.95 -20.58 6.22
C GLN A 45 5.26 -20.41 5.45
N GLN A 46 5.73 -21.45 4.75
CA GLN A 46 6.93 -21.42 3.91
C GLN A 46 6.67 -20.91 2.50
N SER A 47 5.43 -20.97 2.02
CA SER A 47 4.98 -20.35 0.78
C SER A 47 5.11 -18.84 0.87
N PHE A 48 5.75 -18.21 -0.10
CA PHE A 48 5.88 -16.76 -0.13
C PHE A 48 4.53 -16.06 -0.24
N SER A 49 3.66 -16.57 -1.12
CA SER A 49 2.29 -16.05 -1.27
C SER A 49 1.49 -16.21 0.01
N GLY A 50 1.47 -17.40 0.60
CA GLY A 50 0.76 -17.69 1.84
C GLY A 50 1.24 -16.81 2.99
N PHE A 51 2.55 -16.68 3.17
CA PHE A 51 3.13 -15.83 4.20
C PHE A 51 2.81 -14.34 3.97
N LEU A 52 2.97 -13.84 2.74
CA LEU A 52 2.67 -12.44 2.43
C LEU A 52 1.20 -12.11 2.65
N LEU A 53 0.28 -13.00 2.21
CA LEU A 53 -1.17 -12.83 2.42
C LEU A 53 -1.51 -12.78 3.91
N SER A 54 -0.97 -13.68 4.73
CA SER A 54 -1.18 -13.65 6.18
C SER A 54 -0.71 -12.34 6.82
N GLN A 55 0.41 -11.78 6.34
CA GLN A 55 0.89 -10.47 6.80
C GLN A 55 -0.01 -9.33 6.33
N ALA A 56 -0.59 -9.42 5.12
CA ALA A 56 -1.53 -8.44 4.59
C ALA A 56 -2.85 -8.44 5.36
N GLU A 57 -3.40 -9.61 5.68
CA GLU A 57 -4.59 -9.79 6.51
C GLU A 57 -4.39 -9.19 7.90
N ARG A 58 -3.30 -9.53 8.57
CA ARG A 58 -2.95 -8.97 9.88
C ARG A 58 -2.86 -7.43 9.85
N LEU A 59 -2.36 -6.85 8.77
CA LEU A 59 -2.32 -5.40 8.62
C LEU A 59 -3.72 -4.80 8.42
N ALA A 60 -4.60 -5.49 7.70
CA ALA A 60 -5.99 -5.09 7.52
C ALA A 60 -6.75 -5.10 8.85
N ASP A 61 -6.59 -6.15 9.67
CA ASP A 61 -7.19 -6.28 11.00
C ASP A 61 -6.74 -5.18 11.96
N MET A 62 -5.48 -4.72 11.82
CA MET A 62 -4.94 -3.57 12.55
C MET A 62 -5.42 -2.22 11.99
N GLY A 63 -6.35 -2.19 11.03
CA GLY A 63 -6.82 -0.96 10.37
C GLY A 63 -5.83 -0.37 9.36
N ARG A 64 -4.69 -1.01 9.09
CA ARG A 64 -3.67 -0.55 8.13
C ARG A 64 -3.97 -1.03 6.70
N THR A 65 -5.21 -0.88 6.28
CA THR A 65 -5.73 -1.38 4.99
C THR A 65 -4.91 -0.93 3.79
N ARG A 66 -4.41 0.32 3.77
CA ARG A 66 -3.57 0.80 2.65
C ARG A 66 -2.24 0.05 2.54
N THR A 67 -1.64 -0.29 3.68
CA THR A 67 -0.39 -1.08 3.69
C THR A 67 -0.66 -2.52 3.29
N SER A 68 -1.79 -3.09 3.72
CA SER A 68 -2.26 -4.41 3.26
C SER A 68 -2.43 -4.46 1.74
N GLU A 69 -3.14 -3.48 1.15
CA GLU A 69 -3.30 -3.34 -0.32
C GLU A 69 -1.93 -3.23 -1.03
N THR A 70 -0.97 -2.56 -0.41
CA THR A 70 0.41 -2.46 -0.94
C THR A 70 1.10 -3.82 -1.02
N TYR A 71 0.95 -4.63 0.03
CA TYR A 71 1.51 -5.99 0.06
C TYR A 71 0.88 -6.86 -1.02
N ILE A 72 -0.45 -6.85 -1.14
CA ILE A 72 -1.18 -7.62 -2.15
C ILE A 72 -0.78 -7.18 -3.58
N SER A 73 -0.63 -5.86 -3.81
CA SER A 73 -0.18 -5.35 -5.11
C SER A 73 1.23 -5.83 -5.46
N ALA A 74 2.14 -5.85 -4.49
CA ALA A 74 3.51 -6.35 -4.71
C ALA A 74 3.51 -7.87 -4.97
N LEU A 75 2.67 -8.62 -4.25
CA LEU A 75 2.51 -10.06 -4.49
C LEU A 75 2.02 -10.34 -5.90
N HIS A 76 0.94 -9.71 -6.34
CA HIS A 76 0.41 -9.91 -7.69
C HIS A 76 1.44 -9.63 -8.78
N SER A 77 2.25 -8.56 -8.59
CA SER A 77 3.32 -8.25 -9.54
C SER A 77 4.41 -9.32 -9.57
N PHE A 78 4.78 -9.85 -8.40
CA PHE A 78 5.83 -10.86 -8.27
C PHE A 78 5.37 -12.23 -8.79
N ILE A 79 4.16 -12.66 -8.46
CA ILE A 79 3.58 -13.93 -8.95
C ILE A 79 3.45 -13.89 -10.48
N LYS A 80 3.03 -12.77 -11.06
CA LYS A 80 2.98 -12.61 -12.51
C LYS A 80 4.37 -12.71 -13.16
N PHE A 81 5.42 -12.24 -12.50
CA PHE A 81 6.79 -12.46 -12.95
C PHE A 81 7.16 -13.95 -12.91
N ASN A 82 6.75 -14.68 -11.88
CA ASN A 82 7.04 -16.09 -11.70
C ASN A 82 6.05 -17.02 -12.46
N SER A 83 5.44 -16.54 -13.55
CA SER A 83 4.53 -17.31 -14.41
C SER A 83 3.28 -17.83 -13.70
N ASP A 84 2.75 -17.04 -12.76
CA ASP A 84 1.61 -17.35 -11.89
C ASP A 84 1.84 -18.55 -10.94
N GLU A 85 3.09 -19.01 -10.81
CA GLU A 85 3.49 -20.02 -9.83
C GLU A 85 3.93 -19.37 -8.50
N ASP A 86 3.61 -20.04 -7.40
CA ASP A 86 4.13 -19.65 -6.08
C ASP A 86 5.59 -20.08 -5.91
N ILE A 87 6.30 -19.39 -5.04
CA ILE A 87 7.70 -19.65 -4.71
C ILE A 87 7.84 -19.83 -3.20
N MET A 88 8.75 -20.67 -2.76
CA MET A 88 9.02 -20.83 -1.34
C MET A 88 9.92 -19.71 -0.83
N LEU A 89 9.76 -19.33 0.44
CA LEU A 89 10.54 -18.25 1.06
C LEU A 89 12.06 -18.43 0.91
N TYR A 90 12.56 -19.67 0.99
CA TYR A 90 13.98 -19.98 0.87
C TYR A 90 14.51 -19.90 -0.58
N GLU A 91 13.61 -19.89 -1.57
CA GLU A 91 13.98 -19.75 -3.00
C GLU A 91 14.13 -18.28 -3.43
N ILE A 92 13.81 -17.33 -2.56
CA ILE A 92 13.99 -15.90 -2.83
C ILE A 92 15.47 -15.53 -2.68
N THR A 93 16.22 -15.72 -3.75
CA THR A 93 17.66 -15.43 -3.85
C THR A 93 17.92 -14.07 -4.46
N ALA A 94 19.20 -13.63 -4.42
CA ALA A 94 19.62 -12.41 -5.10
C ALA A 94 19.37 -12.49 -6.61
N GLU A 95 19.66 -13.64 -7.23
CA GLU A 95 19.43 -13.88 -8.66
C GLU A 95 17.94 -13.71 -9.03
N VAL A 96 17.03 -14.31 -8.26
CA VAL A 96 15.58 -14.16 -8.47
C VAL A 96 15.16 -12.69 -8.37
N MET A 97 15.71 -11.93 -7.43
CA MET A 97 15.36 -10.52 -7.26
C MET A 97 15.94 -9.64 -8.37
N GLU A 98 17.13 -9.94 -8.89
CA GLU A 98 17.73 -9.29 -10.06
C GLU A 98 16.91 -9.56 -11.33
N ASP A 99 16.47 -10.79 -11.53
CA ASP A 99 15.59 -11.15 -12.64
C ASP A 99 14.23 -10.46 -12.56
N TYR A 100 13.67 -10.36 -11.34
CA TYR A 100 12.44 -9.59 -11.13
C TYR A 100 12.63 -8.10 -11.42
N GLU A 101 13.76 -7.51 -11.01
CA GLU A 101 14.08 -6.12 -11.35
C GLU A 101 14.16 -5.91 -12.86
N ARG A 102 14.84 -6.82 -13.57
CA ARG A 102 14.94 -6.81 -15.03
C ARG A 102 13.56 -6.91 -15.70
N TYR A 103 12.71 -7.80 -15.19
CA TYR A 103 11.32 -7.92 -15.65
C TYR A 103 10.53 -6.61 -15.48
N LEU A 104 10.65 -5.94 -14.33
CA LEU A 104 9.98 -4.67 -14.10
C LEU A 104 10.53 -3.55 -15.01
N LYS A 105 11.84 -3.51 -15.26
CA LYS A 105 12.47 -2.57 -16.21
C LYS A 105 11.98 -2.79 -17.63
N ASN A 106 11.87 -4.04 -18.08
CA ASN A 106 11.38 -4.40 -19.41
C ASN A 106 9.89 -4.02 -19.60
N ARG A 107 9.13 -3.87 -18.51
CA ARG A 107 7.77 -3.33 -18.53
C ARG A 107 7.72 -1.81 -18.45
N ASN A 108 8.83 -1.12 -18.59
CA ASN A 108 8.97 0.34 -18.55
C ASN A 108 8.48 0.97 -17.23
N LEU A 109 8.60 0.27 -16.10
CA LEU A 109 8.30 0.86 -14.80
C LEU A 109 9.36 1.89 -14.41
N THR A 110 8.92 2.97 -13.75
CA THR A 110 9.86 3.96 -13.20
C THR A 110 10.70 3.37 -12.07
N MET A 111 11.90 3.90 -11.85
CA MET A 111 12.79 3.44 -10.78
C MET A 111 12.14 3.53 -9.39
N ASN A 112 11.29 4.54 -9.16
CA ASN A 112 10.54 4.66 -7.91
C ASN A 112 9.47 3.56 -7.76
N SER A 113 8.83 3.13 -8.85
CA SER A 113 7.89 2.00 -8.85
C SER A 113 8.62 0.68 -8.60
N ILE A 114 9.80 0.48 -9.21
CA ILE A 114 10.65 -0.69 -8.98
C ILE A 114 11.06 -0.74 -7.50
N SER A 115 11.58 0.36 -6.98
CA SER A 115 11.95 0.48 -5.56
C SER A 115 10.78 0.19 -4.61
N PHE A 116 9.57 0.64 -4.97
CA PHE A 116 8.36 0.34 -4.18
C PHE A 116 8.12 -1.17 -4.05
N TYR A 117 8.18 -1.93 -5.14
CA TYR A 117 8.04 -3.38 -5.11
C TYR A 117 9.17 -4.04 -4.31
N MET A 118 10.42 -3.71 -4.61
CA MET A 118 11.60 -4.27 -3.94
C MET A 118 11.58 -4.04 -2.43
N ARG A 119 11.26 -2.83 -1.99
CA ARG A 119 11.17 -2.49 -0.55
C ARG A 119 10.03 -3.20 0.15
N THR A 120 8.91 -3.40 -0.54
CA THR A 120 7.76 -4.13 0.02
C THR A 120 8.12 -5.60 0.22
N LEU A 121 8.66 -6.28 -0.80
CA LEU A 121 9.07 -7.67 -0.71
C LEU A 121 10.19 -7.86 0.32
N ARG A 122 11.19 -6.96 0.38
CA ARG A 122 12.23 -6.96 1.41
C ARG A 122 11.66 -6.89 2.82
N THR A 123 10.64 -6.06 3.02
CA THR A 123 9.99 -5.93 4.33
C THR A 123 9.31 -7.23 4.76
N VAL A 124 8.68 -7.92 3.83
CA VAL A 124 8.03 -9.23 4.07
C VAL A 124 9.08 -10.29 4.37
N LEU A 125 10.13 -10.40 3.55
CA LEU A 125 11.19 -11.39 3.78
C LEU A 125 11.91 -11.16 5.12
N ASN A 126 12.20 -9.91 5.48
CA ASN A 126 12.79 -9.59 6.78
C ASN A 126 11.89 -10.01 7.97
N LYS A 127 10.56 -10.00 7.79
CA LYS A 127 9.65 -10.55 8.80
C LYS A 127 9.76 -12.06 8.88
N ALA A 128 9.87 -12.76 7.75
CA ALA A 128 10.07 -14.21 7.72
C ALA A 128 11.37 -14.61 8.43
N VAL A 129 12.46 -13.88 8.20
CA VAL A 129 13.74 -14.06 8.91
C VAL A 129 13.56 -13.86 10.42
N LYS A 130 12.88 -12.80 10.86
CA LYS A 130 12.60 -12.55 12.29
C LYS A 130 11.76 -13.64 12.96
N LEU A 131 10.93 -14.32 12.20
CA LEU A 131 10.11 -15.44 12.65
C LEU A 131 10.83 -16.79 12.51
N HIS A 132 12.11 -16.78 12.12
CA HIS A 132 12.94 -17.96 11.91
C HIS A 132 12.36 -18.95 10.88
N LEU A 133 11.56 -18.46 9.92
CA LEU A 133 11.04 -19.26 8.81
C LEU A 133 12.10 -19.50 7.72
N VAL A 134 13.05 -18.57 7.59
CA VAL A 134 14.18 -18.65 6.66
C VAL A 134 15.44 -18.11 7.34
N GLU A 135 16.59 -18.56 6.86
CA GLU A 135 17.87 -18.01 7.30
C GLU A 135 18.06 -16.57 6.83
N SER A 136 18.91 -15.84 7.57
CA SER A 136 19.24 -14.47 7.20
C SER A 136 19.99 -14.46 5.88
N SER A 137 19.40 -13.80 4.87
CA SER A 137 19.99 -13.62 3.54
C SER A 137 19.84 -12.16 3.10
N THR A 138 20.60 -11.74 2.11
CA THR A 138 20.59 -10.36 1.59
C THR A 138 20.15 -10.29 0.12
N PRO A 139 19.00 -10.88 -0.27
CA PRO A 139 18.62 -10.98 -1.68
C PRO A 139 18.29 -9.63 -2.33
N PHE A 140 18.15 -8.57 -1.55
CA PHE A 140 17.88 -7.23 -2.05
C PHE A 140 19.10 -6.29 -2.06
N GLN A 141 20.32 -6.82 -1.89
CA GLN A 141 21.52 -5.99 -1.82
C GLN A 141 21.91 -5.44 -3.19
N SER A 142 21.69 -6.21 -4.25
CA SER A 142 22.06 -5.89 -5.63
C SER A 142 20.96 -5.18 -6.42
N VAL A 143 19.73 -5.09 -5.89
CA VAL A 143 18.59 -4.48 -6.59
C VAL A 143 18.29 -3.07 -6.09
N TYR A 144 17.63 -2.28 -6.93
CA TYR A 144 17.33 -0.89 -6.60
C TYR A 144 16.23 -0.75 -5.56
N THR A 145 16.60 -0.21 -4.40
CA THR A 145 15.68 0.10 -3.29
C THR A 145 15.74 1.58 -2.86
N GLY A 146 16.39 2.42 -3.67
CA GLY A 146 16.57 3.85 -3.44
C GLY A 146 15.35 4.70 -3.80
N ILE A 147 15.56 6.01 -3.82
CA ILE A 147 14.59 7.01 -4.26
C ILE A 147 15.22 7.77 -5.42
N ALA A 148 14.68 7.57 -6.64
CA ALA A 148 15.10 8.34 -7.79
C ALA A 148 14.51 9.76 -7.71
N GLN A 149 15.35 10.73 -8.08
CA GLN A 149 14.89 12.11 -8.19
C GLN A 149 13.82 12.22 -9.27
N THR A 150 12.77 12.93 -8.95
CA THR A 150 11.68 13.25 -9.89
C THR A 150 11.69 14.74 -10.17
N VAL A 151 11.37 15.11 -11.40
CA VAL A 151 11.18 16.52 -11.76
C VAL A 151 10.00 17.07 -10.96
N LYS A 152 10.25 18.07 -10.12
CA LYS A 152 9.19 18.76 -9.39
C LYS A 152 8.42 19.64 -10.37
N ARG A 153 7.15 19.38 -10.54
CA ARG A 153 6.24 20.18 -11.37
C ARG A 153 5.67 21.34 -10.55
N ALA A 154 6.52 22.18 -10.01
CA ALA A 154 6.09 23.41 -9.37
C ALA A 154 5.64 24.40 -10.45
N ILE A 155 4.49 25.05 -10.23
CA ILE A 155 4.00 26.14 -11.09
C ILE A 155 4.35 27.47 -10.42
N ASP A 156 4.58 28.50 -11.24
CA ASP A 156 4.87 29.85 -10.78
C ASP A 156 3.60 30.59 -10.31
N ILE A 157 3.82 31.72 -9.64
CA ILE A 157 2.73 32.50 -9.07
C ILE A 157 1.81 33.12 -10.15
N ASP A 158 2.35 33.42 -11.33
CA ASP A 158 1.56 34.02 -12.41
C ASP A 158 0.65 32.97 -13.07
N SER A 159 1.10 31.72 -13.13
CA SER A 159 0.24 30.58 -13.50
C SER A 159 -0.90 30.38 -12.49
N ILE A 160 -0.64 30.54 -11.20
CA ILE A 160 -1.68 30.46 -10.16
C ILE A 160 -2.70 31.60 -10.32
N LYS A 161 -2.25 32.84 -10.61
CA LYS A 161 -3.14 33.97 -10.89
C LYS A 161 -4.02 33.67 -12.10
N ARG A 162 -3.45 33.22 -13.21
CA ARG A 162 -4.21 32.84 -14.42
C ARG A 162 -5.25 31.75 -14.14
N ILE A 163 -4.91 30.72 -13.37
CA ILE A 163 -5.85 29.68 -12.94
C ILE A 163 -7.02 30.30 -12.15
N LYS A 164 -6.71 31.25 -11.26
CA LYS A 164 -7.72 31.90 -10.42
C LYS A 164 -8.69 32.76 -11.28
N GLU A 165 -8.19 33.44 -12.31
CA GLU A 165 -8.90 34.44 -13.10
C GLU A 165 -9.62 33.86 -14.33
N VAL A 166 -9.30 32.60 -14.71
CA VAL A 166 -9.91 31.98 -15.89
C VAL A 166 -11.43 31.90 -15.76
N ASP A 167 -12.15 32.35 -16.78
CA ASP A 167 -13.60 32.15 -16.84
C ASP A 167 -13.94 30.71 -17.21
N LEU A 168 -14.64 30.05 -16.30
CA LEU A 168 -15.07 28.66 -16.41
C LEU A 168 -16.60 28.53 -16.32
N GLY A 169 -17.34 29.59 -16.60
CA GLY A 169 -18.81 29.60 -16.50
C GLY A 169 -19.49 28.49 -17.30
N LEU A 170 -18.94 28.12 -18.46
CA LEU A 170 -19.44 27.01 -19.30
C LEU A 170 -18.94 25.63 -18.87
N TYR A 171 -18.03 25.54 -17.88
CA TYR A 171 -17.36 24.31 -17.48
C TYR A 171 -17.41 24.12 -15.95
N PRO A 172 -18.58 23.81 -15.36
CA PRO A 172 -18.75 23.73 -13.90
C PRO A 172 -17.78 22.74 -13.21
N HIS A 173 -17.46 21.62 -13.88
CA HIS A 173 -16.52 20.62 -13.34
C HIS A 173 -15.08 21.14 -13.26
N LEU A 174 -14.65 21.98 -14.23
CA LEU A 174 -13.34 22.64 -14.18
C LEU A 174 -13.33 23.77 -13.17
N ALA A 175 -14.44 24.52 -13.02
CA ALA A 175 -14.58 25.52 -11.98
C ALA A 175 -14.46 24.88 -10.59
N TYR A 176 -15.09 23.73 -10.37
CA TYR A 176 -14.95 22.95 -9.14
C TYR A 176 -13.50 22.48 -8.89
N ALA A 177 -12.85 21.90 -9.90
CA ALA A 177 -11.46 21.47 -9.80
C ALA A 177 -10.51 22.63 -9.47
N ARG A 178 -10.71 23.80 -10.11
CA ARG A 178 -9.99 25.05 -9.80
C ARG A 178 -10.18 25.45 -8.33
N ASP A 179 -11.41 25.48 -7.87
CA ASP A 179 -11.75 25.92 -6.52
C ASP A 179 -11.13 24.97 -5.46
N ILE A 180 -11.16 23.67 -5.68
CA ILE A 180 -10.48 22.67 -4.84
C ILE A 180 -8.97 22.88 -4.84
N PHE A 181 -8.36 23.14 -6.01
CA PHE A 181 -6.92 23.43 -6.11
C PHE A 181 -6.54 24.69 -5.32
N LEU A 182 -7.27 25.79 -5.51
CA LEU A 182 -7.02 27.06 -4.81
C LEU A 182 -7.24 26.92 -3.29
N LEU A 183 -8.25 26.19 -2.88
CA LEU A 183 -8.49 25.89 -1.48
C LEU A 183 -7.35 25.05 -0.89
N SER A 184 -6.90 24.00 -1.58
CA SER A 184 -5.74 23.21 -1.16
C SER A 184 -4.51 24.08 -0.95
N LEU A 185 -4.24 24.99 -1.90
CA LEU A 185 -3.12 25.93 -1.81
C LEU A 185 -3.24 26.85 -0.59
N SER A 186 -4.42 27.45 -0.39
CA SER A 186 -4.70 28.31 0.79
C SER A 186 -4.59 27.52 2.11
N LEU A 187 -4.92 26.24 2.10
CA LEU A 187 -4.78 25.30 3.22
C LEU A 187 -3.36 24.69 3.30
N ARG A 188 -2.34 25.42 2.81
CA ARG A 188 -0.91 25.02 2.86
C ARG A 188 -0.61 23.67 2.21
N GLY A 189 -1.24 23.37 1.09
CA GLY A 189 -1.07 22.12 0.36
C GLY A 189 -1.75 20.93 1.05
N MET A 190 -2.91 21.15 1.65
CA MET A 190 -3.72 20.06 2.21
C MET A 190 -4.05 19.04 1.14
N SER A 191 -3.89 17.76 1.48
CA SER A 191 -4.18 16.68 0.54
C SER A 191 -5.68 16.58 0.22
N PHE A 192 -6.01 16.13 -1.00
CA PHE A 192 -7.41 15.97 -1.42
C PHE A 192 -8.21 15.09 -0.45
N ILE A 193 -7.61 14.00 0.05
CA ILE A 193 -8.28 13.13 1.02
C ILE A 193 -8.54 13.85 2.36
N ASP A 194 -7.61 14.68 2.82
CA ASP A 194 -7.83 15.44 4.06
C ASP A 194 -8.95 16.45 3.88
N MET A 195 -9.00 17.16 2.72
CA MET A 195 -10.09 18.07 2.37
C MET A 195 -11.44 17.37 2.28
N ALA A 196 -11.50 16.18 1.67
CA ALA A 196 -12.73 15.42 1.49
C ALA A 196 -13.43 15.10 2.83
N TYR A 197 -12.67 14.90 3.89
CA TYR A 197 -13.20 14.56 5.22
C TYR A 197 -13.33 15.76 6.17
N LEU A 198 -13.08 16.99 5.71
CA LEU A 198 -13.33 18.17 6.53
C LEU A 198 -14.83 18.34 6.80
N THR A 199 -15.14 18.66 8.04
CA THR A 199 -16.50 18.95 8.50
C THR A 199 -16.57 20.36 9.06
N TYR A 200 -17.78 20.91 9.23
CA TYR A 200 -17.98 22.21 9.89
C TYR A 200 -17.42 22.24 11.32
N ASN A 201 -17.36 21.08 12.00
CA ASN A 201 -16.78 20.98 13.34
C ASN A 201 -15.26 21.23 13.39
N ASN A 202 -14.58 21.16 12.24
CA ASN A 202 -13.18 21.50 12.12
C ASN A 202 -12.91 23.02 12.18
N LEU A 203 -13.96 23.86 11.95
CA LEU A 203 -13.87 25.32 11.97
C LEU A 203 -14.29 25.84 13.35
N ARG A 204 -13.35 26.37 14.12
CA ARG A 204 -13.62 26.97 15.44
C ARG A 204 -12.68 28.13 15.71
N GLY A 205 -13.24 29.22 16.26
CA GLY A 205 -12.45 30.38 16.71
C GLY A 205 -11.58 31.01 15.60
N GLY A 206 -12.04 30.98 14.36
CA GLY A 206 -11.28 31.54 13.22
C GLY A 206 -10.12 30.66 12.73
N TYR A 207 -10.09 29.39 13.16
CA TYR A 207 -9.10 28.42 12.73
C TYR A 207 -9.78 27.16 12.20
N LEU A 208 -9.13 26.54 11.18
CA LEU A 208 -9.40 25.17 10.77
C LEU A 208 -8.43 24.24 11.50
N THR A 209 -8.96 23.36 12.34
CA THR A 209 -8.17 22.34 13.05
C THR A 209 -8.50 20.96 12.51
N TYR A 210 -7.50 20.21 12.09
CA TYR A 210 -7.69 18.84 11.64
C TYR A 210 -6.47 17.96 11.95
N TYR A 211 -6.68 16.64 11.90
CA TYR A 211 -5.61 15.64 12.03
C TYR A 211 -5.32 15.02 10.66
N ARG A 212 -4.07 15.13 10.23
CA ARG A 212 -3.65 14.60 8.94
C ARG A 212 -3.85 13.09 8.89
N ARG A 213 -4.67 12.59 7.98
CA ARG A 213 -5.03 11.16 7.90
C ARG A 213 -3.83 10.24 7.67
N LYS A 214 -2.81 10.72 6.96
CA LYS A 214 -1.61 9.93 6.67
C LYS A 214 -0.69 9.74 7.88
N THR A 215 -0.58 10.74 8.75
CA THR A 215 0.45 10.80 9.80
C THR A 215 -0.11 10.99 11.20
N GLY A 216 -1.40 11.31 11.35
CA GLY A 216 -2.03 11.62 12.62
C GLY A 216 -1.63 12.96 13.24
N GLY A 217 -0.77 13.74 12.57
CA GLY A 217 -0.34 15.04 13.08
C GLY A 217 -1.48 16.07 13.07
N ARG A 218 -1.63 16.82 14.17
CA ARG A 218 -2.57 17.94 14.27
C ARG A 218 -2.03 19.14 13.50
N LEU A 219 -2.91 19.81 12.76
CA LEU A 219 -2.63 21.05 12.03
C LEU A 219 -3.72 22.07 12.33
N ASP A 220 -3.28 23.30 12.65
CA ASP A 220 -4.15 24.45 12.88
C ASP A 220 -3.82 25.49 11.80
N ILE A 221 -4.80 25.86 10.99
CA ILE A 221 -4.68 26.81 9.89
C ILE A 221 -5.65 27.95 10.12
N ARG A 222 -5.15 29.19 10.09
CA ARG A 222 -6.02 30.38 10.19
C ARG A 222 -6.99 30.38 9.02
N TRP A 223 -8.28 30.53 9.33
CA TRP A 223 -9.32 30.58 8.34
C TRP A 223 -9.42 32.00 7.75
N GLU A 224 -9.35 32.09 6.43
CA GLU A 224 -9.33 33.37 5.71
C GLU A 224 -10.58 33.55 4.85
N LEU A 225 -10.93 34.82 4.54
CA LEU A 225 -12.12 35.14 3.75
C LEU A 225 -12.12 34.49 2.37
N GLN A 226 -10.95 34.34 1.74
CA GLN A 226 -10.85 33.68 0.44
C GLN A 226 -11.20 32.18 0.51
N MET A 227 -10.91 31.51 1.62
CA MET A 227 -11.32 30.12 1.84
C MET A 227 -12.83 30.02 2.01
N GLN A 228 -13.39 30.95 2.80
CA GLN A 228 -14.84 31.04 3.00
C GLN A 228 -15.57 31.29 1.69
N SER A 229 -15.10 32.19 0.85
CA SER A 229 -15.73 32.52 -0.44
C SER A 229 -15.76 31.32 -1.40
N ILE A 230 -14.80 30.39 -1.28
CA ILE A 230 -14.81 29.14 -2.06
C ILE A 230 -15.88 28.20 -1.51
N ILE A 231 -15.90 27.98 -0.18
CA ILE A 231 -16.87 27.06 0.46
C ILE A 231 -18.32 27.53 0.22
N ASP A 232 -18.56 28.84 0.25
CA ASP A 232 -19.91 29.40 0.11
C ASP A 232 -20.52 29.22 -1.30
N LYS A 233 -19.73 28.82 -2.29
CA LYS A 233 -20.22 28.47 -3.63
C LYS A 233 -20.94 27.12 -3.67
N TYR A 234 -20.75 26.28 -2.66
CA TYR A 234 -21.22 24.88 -2.67
C TYR A 234 -22.34 24.66 -1.67
N PRO A 235 -23.25 23.68 -1.94
CA PRO A 235 -24.34 23.34 -1.03
C PRO A 235 -23.82 22.94 0.37
N LYS A 236 -24.56 23.34 1.38
CA LYS A 236 -24.27 23.06 2.81
C LYS A 236 -25.20 21.98 3.38
N ASP A 237 -25.63 21.04 2.53
CA ASP A 237 -26.62 20.00 2.83
C ASP A 237 -25.98 18.71 3.41
N SER A 238 -24.67 18.69 3.56
CA SER A 238 -23.94 17.56 4.12
C SER A 238 -23.18 17.92 5.39
N ARG A 239 -22.74 16.91 6.14
CA ARG A 239 -21.84 17.11 7.29
C ARG A 239 -20.45 17.64 6.88
N TYR A 240 -20.07 17.46 5.61
CA TYR A 240 -18.77 17.84 5.07
C TYR A 240 -18.76 19.30 4.60
N LEU A 241 -17.58 19.93 4.68
CA LEU A 241 -17.36 21.29 4.18
C LEU A 241 -17.44 21.41 2.66
N LEU A 242 -17.11 20.30 1.95
CA LEU A 242 -17.06 20.25 0.50
C LEU A 242 -17.92 19.07 -0.01
N PRO A 243 -18.58 19.21 -1.16
CA PRO A 243 -19.41 18.16 -1.74
C PRO A 243 -18.55 17.07 -2.44
N ILE A 244 -17.49 16.61 -1.78
CA ILE A 244 -16.62 15.52 -2.26
C ILE A 244 -17.22 14.19 -1.82
N LEU A 245 -17.66 14.11 -0.56
CA LEU A 245 -18.30 12.94 0.02
C LEU A 245 -19.78 13.22 0.26
N THR A 246 -20.63 12.23 0.05
CA THR A 246 -22.09 12.32 0.29
C THR A 246 -22.45 11.57 1.57
N ASN A 247 -23.47 12.07 2.29
CA ASN A 247 -23.97 11.43 3.49
C ASN A 247 -24.50 10.02 3.17
N GLY A 248 -24.11 9.01 3.96
CA GLY A 248 -24.67 7.65 3.90
C GLY A 248 -24.03 6.71 2.88
N ALA A 249 -23.10 7.15 2.04
CA ALA A 249 -22.28 6.27 1.22
C ALA A 249 -21.09 5.72 2.01
N ASP A 250 -20.58 4.55 1.63
CA ASP A 250 -19.23 4.14 2.05
C ASP A 250 -18.25 5.22 1.55
N ASP A 251 -17.87 6.12 2.45
CA ASP A 251 -16.98 7.26 2.18
C ASP A 251 -15.70 6.82 1.45
N ARG A 252 -15.22 5.60 1.73
CA ARG A 252 -14.03 5.04 1.10
C ARG A 252 -14.28 4.66 -0.36
N GLN A 253 -15.43 4.08 -0.69
CA GLN A 253 -15.78 3.75 -2.07
C GLN A 253 -16.03 5.02 -2.89
N THR A 254 -16.72 6.00 -2.31
CA THR A 254 -16.97 7.31 -2.94
C THR A 254 -15.66 8.01 -3.24
N TYR A 255 -14.72 8.05 -2.27
CA TYR A 255 -13.41 8.63 -2.49
C TYR A 255 -12.61 7.93 -3.60
N LYS A 256 -12.63 6.58 -3.65
CA LYS A 256 -11.94 5.80 -4.71
C LYS A 256 -12.48 6.10 -6.11
N LYS A 257 -13.76 6.45 -6.24
CA LYS A 257 -14.36 6.82 -7.54
C LYS A 257 -13.99 8.23 -8.00
N LEU A 258 -13.62 9.12 -7.07
CA LEU A 258 -13.33 10.53 -7.33
C LEU A 258 -11.82 10.83 -7.43
N SER A 259 -10.96 9.91 -7.00
CA SER A 259 -9.50 10.01 -7.05
C SER A 259 -8.88 9.28 -8.24
#